data_801634291d9c426fe1bcee18e0f347f3
#
_entry.id   801634291d9c426fe1bcee18e0f347f3
#
_cell.length_a   1.000
_cell.length_b   1.000
_cell.length_c   1.000
_cell.angle_alpha   90.00
_cell.angle_beta   90.00
_cell.angle_gamma   90.00
#
_symmetry.space_group_name_H-M   'P 1'
#
loop_
_entity.id
_entity.type
_entity.pdbx_description
1 polymer ?
#
loop_
_entity_poly.entity_id
_entity_poly.type
_entity_poly.pdbx_seq_one_letter_code
_entity_poly.pdbx_strand_id
1 'polypeptide(L)'
;EAGLTNEVRTDGGVRLLRNLTGLWLLQECQRAWNDDDVASLVRAAGEQPSLGVVVDPDDEVFARPGDMPGKLARWCQEHYGTAPEGRAQTVRLILESLACAHAAYAEQLASLAGSRLEASAPIHLIGGGARNRLLAQMTATACGREVIVGAVEASATGNLLAQFEALGVTRPEDRGQILSDSCPRTVLAPQDDQDDTAAFTAMRNRLAEAKRQ
;
A
#
# COMPACT_ATOMS: atom_id res chain seq x y z
N GLU A 1 15.86 13.60 8.67
CA GLU A 1 15.20 12.55 9.48
C GLU A 1 14.45 11.63 8.50
N ALA A 2 14.58 10.29 8.69
CA ALA A 2 14.07 9.31 7.72
C ALA A 2 12.54 9.10 7.78
N GLY A 3 11.82 9.82 8.65
CA GLY A 3 10.37 9.67 8.83
C GLY A 3 9.95 8.28 9.31
N LEU A 4 10.84 7.57 9.99
CA LEU A 4 10.63 6.23 10.52
C LEU A 4 10.48 6.27 12.04
N THR A 5 9.65 5.39 12.56
CA THR A 5 9.48 5.17 13.99
C THR A 5 9.93 3.77 14.39
N ASN A 6 10.33 3.63 15.65
CA ASN A 6 10.64 2.35 16.27
C ASN A 6 9.48 1.94 17.19
N GLU A 7 8.95 0.75 16.98
CA GLU A 7 7.93 0.18 17.85
C GLU A 7 8.44 -1.07 18.55
N VAL A 8 8.16 -1.17 19.85
CA VAL A 8 8.50 -2.36 20.63
C VAL A 8 7.55 -3.50 20.29
N ARG A 9 8.11 -4.67 20.05
CA ARG A 9 7.37 -5.91 19.81
C ARG A 9 7.08 -6.62 21.14
N THR A 10 6.09 -7.51 21.12
CA THR A 10 5.73 -8.32 22.31
C THR A 10 6.86 -9.25 22.78
N ASP A 11 7.79 -9.61 21.90
CA ASP A 11 8.99 -10.40 22.20
C ASP A 11 10.19 -9.56 22.69
N GLY A 12 9.99 -8.26 22.94
CA GLY A 12 11.03 -7.32 23.37
C GLY A 12 11.93 -6.81 22.24
N GLY A 13 11.73 -7.28 21.00
CA GLY A 13 12.43 -6.74 19.84
C GLY A 13 11.89 -5.39 19.41
N VAL A 14 12.54 -4.78 18.41
CA VAL A 14 12.14 -3.51 17.81
C VAL A 14 11.85 -3.73 16.33
N ARG A 15 10.77 -3.15 15.83
CA ARG A 15 10.50 -3.05 14.41
C ARG A 15 10.59 -1.61 13.94
N LEU A 16 11.18 -1.41 12.77
CA LEU A 16 11.10 -0.15 12.05
C LEU A 16 9.72 -0.05 11.40
N LEU A 17 9.09 1.11 11.53
CA LEU A 17 7.77 1.38 10.99
C LEU A 17 7.77 2.74 10.29
N ARG A 18 7.01 2.83 9.21
CA ARG A 18 6.59 4.08 8.59
C ARG A 18 5.08 4.11 8.43
N ASN A 19 4.46 5.18 8.85
CA ASN A 19 3.07 5.46 8.56
C ASN A 19 2.94 6.03 7.15
N LEU A 20 1.92 5.60 6.43
CA LEU A 20 1.54 6.04 5.10
C LEU A 20 0.05 6.35 5.13
N THR A 21 -0.36 7.40 4.44
CA THR A 21 -1.76 7.84 4.37
C THR A 21 -2.73 6.74 3.89
N GLY A 22 -2.26 5.78 3.12
CA GLY A 22 -3.01 4.58 2.74
C GLY A 22 -4.30 4.89 1.98
N LEU A 23 -5.34 4.07 2.22
CA LEU A 23 -6.64 4.19 1.52
C LEU A 23 -7.50 5.39 1.98
N TRP A 24 -6.98 6.26 2.84
CA TRP A 24 -7.64 7.50 3.24
C TRP A 24 -8.08 8.35 2.03
N LEU A 25 -7.22 8.48 1.01
CA LEU A 25 -7.55 9.22 -0.20
C LEU A 25 -8.81 8.68 -0.89
N LEU A 26 -8.90 7.35 -1.01
CA LEU A 26 -10.06 6.69 -1.59
C LEU A 26 -11.32 6.87 -0.71
N GLN A 27 -11.17 6.75 0.61
CA GLN A 27 -12.28 6.94 1.56
C GLN A 27 -12.83 8.37 1.50
N GLU A 28 -11.96 9.37 1.38
CA GLU A 28 -12.39 10.77 1.22
C GLU A 28 -13.06 11.03 -0.13
N CYS A 29 -12.59 10.39 -1.20
CA CYS A 29 -13.27 10.43 -2.49
C CYS A 29 -14.67 9.80 -2.41
N GLN A 30 -14.80 8.66 -1.75
CA GLN A 30 -16.11 8.01 -1.53
C GLN A 30 -17.08 8.94 -0.78
N ARG A 31 -16.62 9.58 0.30
CA ARG A 31 -17.42 10.57 1.03
C ARG A 31 -17.88 11.72 0.15
N ALA A 32 -16.96 12.26 -0.69
CA ALA A 32 -17.28 13.35 -1.60
C ALA A 32 -18.29 12.94 -2.68
N TRP A 33 -18.25 11.68 -3.11
CA TRP A 33 -19.15 11.12 -4.14
C TRP A 33 -20.45 10.56 -3.56
N ASN A 34 -20.53 10.43 -2.24
CA ASN A 34 -21.60 9.70 -1.54
C ASN A 34 -21.79 8.28 -2.15
N ASP A 35 -20.68 7.55 -2.27
CA ASP A 35 -20.61 6.25 -2.95
C ASP A 35 -19.80 5.27 -2.10
N ASP A 36 -20.48 4.29 -1.50
CA ASP A 36 -19.88 3.31 -0.60
C ASP A 36 -19.45 2.00 -1.32
N ASP A 37 -19.72 1.86 -2.62
CA ASP A 37 -19.37 0.65 -3.39
C ASP A 37 -17.90 0.67 -3.84
N VAL A 38 -16.99 0.45 -2.87
CA VAL A 38 -15.54 0.34 -3.13
C VAL A 38 -15.23 -0.72 -4.18
N ALA A 39 -15.95 -1.84 -4.17
CA ALA A 39 -15.65 -2.96 -5.07
C ALA A 39 -15.90 -2.58 -6.54
N SER A 40 -17.02 -1.91 -6.82
CA SER A 40 -17.30 -1.39 -8.15
C SER A 40 -16.33 -0.30 -8.59
N LEU A 41 -15.97 0.62 -7.70
CA LEU A 41 -15.00 1.68 -7.99
C LEU A 41 -13.62 1.10 -8.34
N VAL A 42 -13.13 0.14 -7.55
CA VAL A 42 -11.83 -0.53 -7.79
C VAL A 42 -11.85 -1.34 -9.08
N ARG A 43 -12.96 -2.05 -9.38
CA ARG A 43 -13.10 -2.78 -10.63
C ARG A 43 -13.06 -1.84 -11.83
N ALA A 44 -13.85 -0.77 -11.81
CA ALA A 44 -13.85 0.24 -12.87
C ALA A 44 -12.46 0.90 -13.04
N ALA A 45 -11.74 1.12 -11.97
CA ALA A 45 -10.37 1.63 -12.01
C ALA A 45 -9.39 0.66 -12.69
N GLY A 46 -9.59 -0.65 -12.53
CA GLY A 46 -8.79 -1.67 -13.20
C GLY A 46 -8.93 -1.65 -14.74
N GLU A 47 -10.07 -1.16 -15.24
CA GLU A 47 -10.37 -1.05 -16.66
C GLU A 47 -9.87 0.29 -17.28
N GLN A 48 -9.41 1.24 -16.45
CA GLN A 48 -8.93 2.52 -16.95
C GLN A 48 -7.45 2.45 -17.35
N PRO A 49 -7.04 3.17 -18.38
CA PRO A 49 -5.62 3.37 -18.66
C PRO A 49 -4.97 4.19 -17.53
N SER A 50 -3.67 3.94 -17.29
CA SER A 50 -2.88 4.80 -16.42
C SER A 50 -2.72 6.20 -17.02
N LEU A 51 -2.71 7.22 -16.16
CA LEU A 51 -2.31 8.58 -16.54
C LEU A 51 -0.79 8.72 -16.70
N GLY A 52 -0.02 7.71 -16.28
CA GLY A 52 1.44 7.76 -16.28
C GLY A 52 2.03 8.77 -15.28
N VAL A 53 1.22 9.24 -14.33
CA VAL A 53 1.61 10.14 -13.24
C VAL A 53 1.02 9.66 -11.92
N VAL A 54 1.62 10.05 -10.81
CA VAL A 54 1.16 9.73 -9.45
C VAL A 54 1.31 10.93 -8.54
N VAL A 55 0.56 10.95 -7.45
CA VAL A 55 0.70 11.94 -6.39
C VAL A 55 1.50 11.36 -5.22
N ASP A 56 2.05 12.22 -4.35
CA ASP A 56 2.55 11.78 -3.05
C ASP A 56 1.35 11.64 -2.09
N PRO A 57 1.01 10.42 -1.64
CA PRO A 57 -0.13 10.25 -0.74
C PRO A 57 0.05 10.97 0.60
N ASP A 58 1.28 11.25 1.01
CA ASP A 58 1.63 11.92 2.26
C ASP A 58 1.78 13.45 2.12
N ASP A 59 1.46 14.03 0.96
CA ASP A 59 1.45 15.48 0.77
C ASP A 59 0.42 16.13 1.70
N GLU A 60 0.82 17.24 2.32
CA GLU A 60 0.00 17.97 3.31
C GLU A 60 -1.35 18.43 2.75
N VAL A 61 -1.46 18.68 1.44
CA VAL A 61 -2.71 19.06 0.78
C VAL A 61 -3.80 17.99 0.94
N PHE A 62 -3.40 16.72 1.05
CA PHE A 62 -4.29 15.57 1.21
C PHE A 62 -4.57 15.20 2.68
N ALA A 63 -3.86 15.78 3.64
CA ALA A 63 -4.00 15.44 5.05
C ALA A 63 -5.36 15.83 5.66
N ARG A 64 -6.05 16.82 5.05
CA ARG A 64 -7.33 17.33 5.57
C ARG A 64 -8.50 16.76 4.76
N PRO A 65 -9.64 16.42 5.42
CA PRO A 65 -10.85 16.01 4.73
C PRO A 65 -11.39 17.10 3.80
N GLY A 66 -12.36 16.75 2.96
CA GLY A 66 -13.06 17.67 2.07
C GLY A 66 -13.05 17.18 0.62
N ASP A 67 -13.07 18.11 -0.35
CA ASP A 67 -13.10 17.80 -1.79
C ASP A 67 -11.82 17.08 -2.26
N MET A 68 -11.66 15.83 -1.87
CA MET A 68 -10.47 15.04 -2.23
C MET A 68 -10.34 14.81 -3.75
N PRO A 69 -11.43 14.51 -4.50
CA PRO A 69 -11.33 14.41 -5.95
C PRO A 69 -10.81 15.70 -6.59
N GLY A 70 -11.32 16.85 -6.16
CA GLY A 70 -10.87 18.14 -6.66
C GLY A 70 -9.44 18.48 -6.25
N LYS A 71 -9.00 18.09 -5.07
CA LYS A 71 -7.59 18.24 -4.65
C LYS A 71 -6.65 17.43 -5.52
N LEU A 72 -6.96 16.16 -5.76
CA LEU A 72 -6.18 15.28 -6.63
C LEU A 72 -6.10 15.83 -8.07
N ALA A 73 -7.23 16.28 -8.61
CA ALA A 73 -7.28 16.83 -9.95
C ALA A 73 -6.44 18.12 -10.07
N ARG A 74 -6.57 19.04 -9.11
CA ARG A 74 -5.77 20.30 -9.10
C ARG A 74 -4.29 19.99 -8.96
N TRP A 75 -3.90 19.13 -8.03
CA TRP A 75 -2.52 18.76 -7.82
C TRP A 75 -1.88 18.19 -9.10
N CYS A 76 -2.56 17.26 -9.76
CA CYS A 76 -2.09 16.69 -11.03
C CYS A 76 -2.03 17.75 -12.14
N GLN A 77 -3.02 18.62 -12.23
CA GLN A 77 -3.04 19.70 -13.24
C GLN A 77 -1.88 20.68 -13.04
N GLU A 78 -1.60 21.06 -11.79
CA GLU A 78 -0.55 22.01 -11.45
C GLU A 78 0.86 21.43 -11.71
N HIS A 79 1.08 20.16 -11.39
CA HIS A 79 2.40 19.53 -11.46
C HIS A 79 2.69 18.84 -12.79
N TYR A 80 1.66 18.41 -13.52
CA TYR A 80 1.82 17.59 -14.72
C TYR A 80 1.08 18.11 -15.95
N GLY A 81 0.22 19.10 -15.78
CA GLY A 81 -0.63 19.61 -16.87
C GLY A 81 -1.74 18.63 -17.30
N THR A 82 -2.03 17.62 -16.48
CA THR A 82 -3.09 16.63 -16.71
C THR A 82 -3.87 16.39 -15.44
N ALA A 83 -5.09 15.85 -15.53
CA ALA A 83 -5.90 15.51 -14.37
C ALA A 83 -6.74 14.24 -14.65
N PRO A 84 -7.10 13.46 -13.61
CA PRO A 84 -7.96 12.31 -13.78
C PRO A 84 -9.38 12.72 -14.20
N GLU A 85 -9.95 12.00 -15.14
CA GLU A 85 -11.31 12.20 -15.62
C GLU A 85 -12.27 11.21 -14.97
N GLY A 86 -13.22 11.71 -14.17
CA GLY A 86 -14.21 10.90 -13.49
C GLY A 86 -13.68 10.01 -12.37
N ARG A 87 -14.59 9.24 -11.76
CA ARG A 87 -14.31 8.48 -10.54
C ARG A 87 -13.31 7.35 -10.77
N ALA A 88 -13.48 6.58 -11.83
CA ALA A 88 -12.67 5.39 -12.10
C ALA A 88 -11.18 5.75 -12.31
N GLN A 89 -10.88 6.79 -13.08
CA GLN A 89 -9.52 7.23 -13.31
C GLN A 89 -8.90 7.88 -12.05
N THR A 90 -9.71 8.59 -11.25
CA THR A 90 -9.27 9.10 -9.93
C THR A 90 -8.87 7.95 -9.01
N VAL A 91 -9.67 6.87 -8.94
CA VAL A 91 -9.34 5.70 -8.14
C VAL A 91 -8.08 5.00 -8.68
N ARG A 92 -7.94 4.89 -10.01
CA ARG A 92 -6.72 4.35 -10.64
C ARG A 92 -5.48 5.12 -10.20
N LEU A 93 -5.52 6.45 -10.31
CA LEU A 93 -4.44 7.34 -9.85
C LEU A 93 -4.08 7.09 -8.38
N ILE A 94 -5.07 6.99 -7.49
CA ILE A 94 -4.84 6.74 -6.06
C ILE A 94 -4.12 5.40 -5.85
N LEU A 95 -4.59 4.33 -6.50
CA LEU A 95 -4.00 2.99 -6.31
C LEU A 95 -2.57 2.91 -6.87
N GLU A 96 -2.30 3.52 -8.01
CA GLU A 96 -0.94 3.63 -8.57
C GLU A 96 -0.02 4.46 -7.66
N SER A 97 -0.53 5.56 -7.10
CA SER A 97 0.20 6.39 -6.15
C SER A 97 0.60 5.62 -4.90
N LEU A 98 -0.33 4.85 -4.34
CA LEU A 98 -0.06 3.99 -3.17
C LEU A 98 0.94 2.88 -3.50
N ALA A 99 0.83 2.23 -4.66
CA ALA A 99 1.79 1.22 -5.09
C ALA A 99 3.21 1.78 -5.25
N CYS A 100 3.33 2.98 -5.84
CA CYS A 100 4.61 3.70 -5.92
C CYS A 100 5.18 4.05 -4.55
N ALA A 101 4.34 4.50 -3.61
CA ALA A 101 4.76 4.80 -2.25
C ALA A 101 5.22 3.54 -1.51
N HIS A 102 4.50 2.42 -1.64
CA HIS A 102 4.92 1.12 -1.10
C HIS A 102 6.30 0.72 -1.60
N ALA A 103 6.57 0.86 -2.91
CA ALA A 103 7.86 0.54 -3.50
C ALA A 103 8.98 1.44 -2.94
N ALA A 104 8.75 2.75 -2.88
CA ALA A 104 9.73 3.69 -2.35
C ALA A 104 10.08 3.38 -0.88
N TYR A 105 9.08 3.07 -0.06
CA TYR A 105 9.31 2.76 1.36
C TYR A 105 9.90 1.37 1.56
N ALA A 106 9.56 0.38 0.75
CA ALA A 106 10.20 -0.93 0.77
C ALA A 106 11.69 -0.83 0.46
N GLU A 107 12.08 -0.02 -0.52
CA GLU A 107 13.48 0.27 -0.85
C GLU A 107 14.21 0.98 0.29
N GLN A 108 13.57 2.02 0.88
CA GLN A 108 14.12 2.74 2.02
C GLN A 108 14.38 1.81 3.21
N LEU A 109 13.40 0.97 3.56
CA LEU A 109 13.52 0.00 4.64
C LEU A 109 14.60 -1.05 4.36
N ALA A 110 14.69 -1.55 3.12
CA ALA A 110 15.72 -2.48 2.72
C ALA A 110 17.13 -1.87 2.82
N SER A 111 17.30 -0.63 2.39
CA SER A 111 18.56 0.11 2.52
C SER A 111 19.01 0.25 3.97
N LEU A 112 18.08 0.53 4.89
CA LEU A 112 18.38 0.66 6.33
C LEU A 112 18.60 -0.69 7.02
N ALA A 113 17.90 -1.74 6.59
CA ALA A 113 18.08 -3.09 7.12
C ALA A 113 19.41 -3.71 6.66
N GLY A 114 19.97 -3.25 5.54
CA GLY A 114 21.19 -3.79 4.95
C GLY A 114 21.06 -5.29 4.69
N SER A 115 22.10 -6.06 5.04
CA SER A 115 22.12 -7.52 4.83
C SER A 115 21.12 -8.33 5.69
N ARG A 116 20.37 -7.69 6.57
CA ARG A 116 19.34 -8.36 7.39
C ARG A 116 18.04 -8.62 6.64
N LEU A 117 17.83 -7.98 5.50
CA LEU A 117 16.67 -8.16 4.65
C LEU A 117 17.13 -8.61 3.26
N GLU A 118 16.70 -9.78 2.84
CA GLU A 118 16.97 -10.25 1.48
C GLU A 118 16.25 -9.36 0.46
N ALA A 119 16.93 -9.02 -0.62
CA ALA A 119 16.38 -8.18 -1.68
C ALA A 119 15.10 -8.78 -2.30
N SER A 120 15.01 -10.11 -2.33
CA SER A 120 13.87 -10.87 -2.83
C SER A 120 12.79 -11.18 -1.79
N ALA A 121 12.96 -10.75 -0.54
CA ALA A 121 11.99 -11.03 0.52
C ALA A 121 10.58 -10.54 0.12
N PRO A 122 9.54 -11.38 0.25
CA PRO A 122 8.19 -11.01 -0.14
C PRO A 122 7.63 -9.90 0.74
N ILE A 123 6.66 -9.16 0.21
CA ILE A 123 5.92 -8.15 0.95
C ILE A 123 4.63 -8.78 1.47
N HIS A 124 4.41 -8.72 2.78
CA HIS A 124 3.17 -9.18 3.39
C HIS A 124 2.15 -8.05 3.47
N LEU A 125 1.03 -8.20 2.77
CA LEU A 125 -0.10 -7.27 2.83
C LEU A 125 -1.17 -7.86 3.73
N ILE A 126 -1.44 -7.21 4.86
CA ILE A 126 -2.37 -7.66 5.89
C ILE A 126 -3.36 -6.57 6.28
N GLY A 127 -4.42 -6.92 6.99
CA GLY A 127 -5.44 -5.97 7.41
C GLY A 127 -6.45 -5.64 6.30
N GLY A 128 -7.23 -4.58 6.48
CA GLY A 128 -8.31 -4.19 5.56
C GLY A 128 -7.86 -3.93 4.13
N GLY A 129 -6.63 -3.41 3.94
CA GLY A 129 -6.03 -3.18 2.62
C GLY A 129 -5.82 -4.46 1.80
N ALA A 130 -5.69 -5.61 2.47
CA ALA A 130 -5.56 -6.93 1.83
C ALA A 130 -6.78 -7.32 0.96
N ARG A 131 -7.94 -6.71 1.20
CA ARG A 131 -9.13 -6.92 0.37
C ARG A 131 -9.05 -6.27 -1.01
N ASN A 132 -8.19 -5.26 -1.17
CA ASN A 132 -8.01 -4.59 -2.46
C ASN A 132 -6.97 -5.33 -3.32
N ARG A 133 -7.47 -6.29 -4.10
CA ARG A 133 -6.62 -7.15 -4.93
C ARG A 133 -5.89 -6.38 -6.03
N LEU A 134 -6.50 -5.32 -6.58
CA LEU A 134 -5.88 -4.48 -7.60
C LEU A 134 -4.66 -3.74 -7.01
N LEU A 135 -4.82 -3.12 -5.83
CA LEU A 135 -3.70 -2.48 -5.14
C LEU A 135 -2.59 -3.49 -4.80
N ALA A 136 -2.96 -4.69 -4.35
CA ALA A 136 -1.99 -5.74 -4.02
C ALA A 136 -1.17 -6.14 -5.25
N GLN A 137 -1.81 -6.31 -6.42
CA GLN A 137 -1.14 -6.63 -7.68
C GLN A 137 -0.25 -5.47 -8.15
N MET A 138 -0.75 -4.23 -8.12
CA MET A 138 0.05 -3.05 -8.44
C MET A 138 1.26 -2.91 -7.51
N THR A 139 1.10 -3.22 -6.22
CA THR A 139 2.20 -3.21 -5.26
C THR A 139 3.26 -4.25 -5.62
N ALA A 140 2.86 -5.48 -5.98
CA ALA A 140 3.79 -6.52 -6.41
C ALA A 140 4.61 -6.05 -7.62
N THR A 141 3.95 -5.50 -8.63
CA THR A 141 4.59 -5.01 -9.86
C THR A 141 5.50 -3.80 -9.58
N ALA A 142 5.03 -2.82 -8.82
CA ALA A 142 5.81 -1.62 -8.49
C ALA A 142 7.05 -1.92 -7.63
N CYS A 143 6.96 -2.92 -6.75
CA CYS A 143 8.08 -3.35 -5.91
C CYS A 143 9.01 -4.36 -6.59
N GLY A 144 8.60 -4.98 -7.70
CA GLY A 144 9.32 -6.08 -8.33
C GLY A 144 9.46 -7.31 -7.41
N ARG A 145 8.50 -7.53 -6.50
CA ARG A 145 8.54 -8.58 -5.47
C ARG A 145 7.19 -9.27 -5.34
N GLU A 146 7.21 -10.51 -4.88
CA GLU A 146 5.98 -11.18 -4.49
C GLU A 146 5.28 -10.43 -3.36
N VAL A 147 3.96 -10.32 -3.47
CA VAL A 147 3.08 -9.84 -2.40
C VAL A 147 2.26 -11.02 -1.89
N ILE A 148 2.43 -11.33 -0.61
CA ILE A 148 1.63 -12.32 0.09
C ILE A 148 0.48 -11.61 0.78
N VAL A 149 -0.71 -11.75 0.21
CA VAL A 149 -1.95 -11.24 0.81
C VAL A 149 -2.39 -12.21 1.91
N GLY A 150 -2.42 -11.73 3.13
CA GLY A 150 -2.66 -12.55 4.32
C GLY A 150 -3.92 -12.15 5.09
N ALA A 151 -3.90 -12.40 6.39
CA ALA A 151 -5.04 -12.19 7.28
C ALA A 151 -5.59 -10.75 7.22
N VAL A 152 -6.87 -10.63 6.90
CA VAL A 152 -7.59 -9.35 6.91
C VAL A 152 -7.68 -8.80 8.34
N GLU A 153 -7.96 -9.68 9.32
CA GLU A 153 -8.07 -9.35 10.74
C GLU A 153 -6.78 -9.66 11.51
N ALA A 154 -5.63 -9.29 10.94
CA ALA A 154 -4.31 -9.65 11.47
C ALA A 154 -4.08 -9.17 12.91
N SER A 155 -4.55 -7.97 13.26
CA SER A 155 -4.40 -7.42 14.61
C SER A 155 -5.21 -8.22 15.66
N ALA A 156 -6.46 -8.57 15.33
CA ALA A 156 -7.30 -9.38 16.20
C ALA A 156 -6.74 -10.80 16.36
N THR A 157 -6.29 -11.40 15.26
CA THR A 157 -5.65 -12.73 15.26
C THR A 157 -4.38 -12.73 16.09
N GLY A 158 -3.52 -11.74 15.93
CA GLY A 158 -2.29 -11.60 16.70
C GLY A 158 -2.55 -11.41 18.20
N ASN A 159 -3.55 -10.61 18.56
CA ASN A 159 -3.97 -10.42 19.95
C ASN A 159 -4.48 -11.74 20.57
N LEU A 160 -5.32 -12.47 19.85
CA LEU A 160 -5.85 -13.75 20.33
C LEU A 160 -4.73 -14.78 20.55
N LEU A 161 -3.79 -14.89 19.62
CA LEU A 161 -2.63 -15.78 19.77
C LEU A 161 -1.79 -15.41 20.99
N ALA A 162 -1.53 -14.13 21.22
CA ALA A 162 -0.79 -13.68 22.40
C ALA A 162 -1.50 -14.04 23.71
N GLN A 163 -2.84 -13.98 23.75
CA GLN A 163 -3.61 -14.42 24.91
C GLN A 163 -3.54 -15.94 25.12
N PHE A 164 -3.63 -16.74 24.06
CA PHE A 164 -3.51 -18.19 24.15
C PHE A 164 -2.12 -18.62 24.62
N GLU A 165 -1.07 -17.93 24.19
CA GLU A 165 0.28 -18.15 24.68
C GLU A 165 0.41 -17.81 26.18
N ALA A 166 -0.13 -16.66 26.60
CA ALA A 166 -0.12 -16.27 28.00
C ALA A 166 -0.87 -17.25 28.92
N LEU A 167 -1.90 -17.91 28.39
CA LEU A 167 -2.67 -18.96 29.09
C LEU A 167 -2.02 -20.35 28.97
N GLY A 168 -0.91 -20.50 28.24
CA GLY A 168 -0.26 -21.80 28.03
C GLY A 168 -1.04 -22.76 27.11
N VAL A 169 -2.02 -22.24 26.34
CA VAL A 169 -2.83 -23.06 25.40
C VAL A 169 -2.04 -23.33 24.10
N THR A 170 -1.22 -22.37 23.67
CA THR A 170 -0.32 -22.50 22.52
C THR A 170 1.09 -22.07 22.91
N ARG A 171 2.09 -22.46 22.12
CA ARG A 171 3.47 -22.04 22.31
C ARG A 171 3.87 -21.04 21.23
N PRO A 172 4.83 -20.12 21.51
CA PRO A 172 5.31 -19.15 20.51
C PRO A 172 5.80 -19.79 19.20
N GLU A 173 6.42 -20.98 19.28
CA GLU A 173 6.91 -21.72 18.12
C GLU A 173 5.80 -22.27 17.22
N ASP A 174 4.59 -22.51 17.76
CA ASP A 174 3.44 -23.02 17.00
C ASP A 174 2.72 -21.91 16.20
N ARG A 175 3.01 -20.64 16.49
CA ARG A 175 2.35 -19.47 15.92
C ARG A 175 2.33 -19.47 14.38
N GLY A 176 3.46 -19.79 13.77
CA GLY A 176 3.58 -19.83 12.30
C GLY A 176 2.66 -20.85 11.66
N GLN A 177 2.58 -22.05 12.25
CA GLN A 177 1.73 -23.14 11.77
C GLN A 177 0.25 -22.79 11.96
N ILE A 178 -0.13 -22.31 13.13
CA ILE A 178 -1.51 -21.91 13.43
C ILE A 178 -1.99 -20.82 12.43
N LEU A 179 -1.16 -19.81 12.15
CA LEU A 179 -1.48 -18.79 11.18
C LEU A 179 -1.59 -19.36 9.76
N SER A 180 -0.70 -20.28 9.38
CA SER A 180 -0.74 -20.93 8.08
C SER A 180 -2.02 -21.72 7.85
N ASP A 181 -2.49 -22.43 8.88
CA ASP A 181 -3.66 -23.29 8.81
C ASP A 181 -4.98 -22.51 8.90
N SER A 182 -4.96 -21.37 9.65
CA SER A 182 -6.18 -20.60 9.94
C SER A 182 -6.40 -19.42 8.99
N CYS A 183 -5.36 -18.93 8.33
CA CYS A 183 -5.44 -17.73 7.51
C CYS A 183 -5.05 -18.03 6.05
N PRO A 184 -6.03 -18.17 5.15
CA PRO A 184 -5.74 -18.35 3.73
C PRO A 184 -4.84 -17.24 3.21
N ARG A 185 -3.84 -17.61 2.41
CA ARG A 185 -2.90 -16.69 1.79
C ARG A 185 -3.02 -16.75 0.27
N THR A 186 -2.91 -15.61 -0.37
CA THR A 186 -2.77 -15.52 -1.83
C THR A 186 -1.42 -14.91 -2.14
N VAL A 187 -0.64 -15.54 -3.01
CA VAL A 187 0.62 -15.00 -3.51
C VAL A 187 0.36 -14.34 -4.85
N LEU A 188 0.80 -13.10 -4.99
CA LEU A 188 0.75 -12.33 -6.23
C LEU A 188 2.19 -12.05 -6.65
N ALA A 189 2.59 -12.60 -7.79
CA ALA A 189 3.87 -12.28 -8.41
C ALA A 189 3.77 -10.90 -9.10
N PRO A 190 4.89 -10.19 -9.30
CA PRO A 190 4.94 -9.06 -10.23
C PRO A 190 4.40 -9.50 -11.58
N GLN A 191 3.70 -8.61 -12.27
CA GLN A 191 3.34 -8.87 -13.66
C GLN A 191 4.61 -8.89 -14.51
N ASP A 192 4.76 -9.92 -15.34
CA ASP A 192 5.97 -10.13 -16.17
C ASP A 192 6.09 -9.13 -17.33
N ASP A 193 5.18 -8.17 -17.44
CA ASP A 193 5.28 -7.10 -18.40
C ASP A 193 6.36 -6.12 -17.94
N GLN A 194 7.51 -6.16 -18.64
CA GLN A 194 8.61 -5.21 -18.38
C GLN A 194 8.15 -3.76 -18.54
N ASP A 195 7.14 -3.53 -19.37
CA ASP A 195 6.54 -2.21 -19.58
C ASP A 195 5.82 -1.72 -18.34
N ASP A 196 5.12 -2.57 -17.59
CA ASP A 196 4.42 -2.20 -16.35
C ASP A 196 5.39 -1.80 -15.24
N THR A 197 6.46 -2.55 -15.01
CA THR A 197 7.48 -2.22 -14.00
C THR A 197 8.23 -0.93 -14.38
N ALA A 198 8.54 -0.74 -15.66
CA ALA A 198 9.15 0.48 -16.17
C ALA A 198 8.21 1.68 -16.01
N ALA A 199 6.90 1.50 -16.22
CA ALA A 199 5.90 2.54 -16.03
C ALA A 199 5.85 3.02 -14.56
N PHE A 200 5.84 2.11 -13.57
CA PHE A 200 5.89 2.49 -12.15
C PHE A 200 7.19 3.23 -11.81
N THR A 201 8.32 2.81 -12.34
CA THR A 201 9.60 3.50 -12.16
C THR A 201 9.56 4.91 -12.77
N ALA A 202 9.02 5.06 -13.99
CA ALA A 202 8.87 6.36 -14.64
C ALA A 202 7.93 7.29 -13.85
N MET A 203 6.82 6.78 -13.32
CA MET A 203 5.90 7.55 -12.46
C MET A 203 6.59 8.05 -11.20
N ARG A 204 7.37 7.20 -10.52
CA ARG A 204 8.15 7.59 -9.33
C ARG A 204 9.19 8.67 -9.62
N ASN A 205 9.88 8.57 -10.76
CA ASN A 205 10.85 9.59 -11.19
C ASN A 205 10.15 10.93 -11.45
N ARG A 206 9.02 10.93 -12.16
CA ARG A 206 8.21 12.15 -12.38
C ARG A 206 7.73 12.77 -11.08
N LEU A 207 7.28 11.97 -10.11
CA LEU A 207 6.90 12.48 -8.80
C LEU A 207 8.08 13.13 -8.09
N ALA A 208 9.26 12.53 -8.13
CA ALA A 208 10.47 13.10 -7.52
C ALA A 208 10.90 14.41 -8.20
N GLU A 209 10.63 14.59 -9.49
CA GLU A 209 10.85 15.85 -10.22
C GLU A 209 9.83 16.91 -9.83
N ALA A 210 8.54 16.57 -9.80
CA ALA A 210 7.46 17.46 -9.42
C ALA A 210 7.63 18.04 -7.99
N LYS A 211 8.14 17.25 -7.06
CA LYS A 211 8.41 17.69 -5.67
C LYS A 211 9.61 18.64 -5.53
N ARG A 212 10.38 18.87 -6.59
CA ARG A 212 11.54 19.82 -6.58
C ARG A 212 11.21 21.18 -7.15
N GLN A 213 10.05 21.34 -7.75
CA GLN A 213 9.53 22.60 -8.31
C GLN A 213 8.75 23.37 -7.25
#